data_c6f1c576915b31afdcab5f6b3928b445
#
_entry.id   c6f1c576915b31afdcab5f6b3928b445
#
_cell.length_a   1.000
_cell.length_b   1.000
_cell.length_c   1.000
_cell.angle_alpha   90.00
_cell.angle_beta   90.00
_cell.angle_gamma   90.00
#
_symmetry.space_group_name_H-M   'P 1'
#
loop_
_entity.id
_entity.type
_entity.pdbx_description
1 polymer ?
#
loop_
_entity_poly.entity_id
_entity_poly.type
_entity_poly.pdbx_seq_one_letter_code
_entity_poly.pdbx_strand_id
1 'polypeptide(L)'
;LKRIKNISIVACGTAYHAGLTGKYMLEEYAKVPCWVDVSSEFRYRDPLVDKETLMIVISQSGETADTLAALREARRHGAKVLAICNVLGSSIARESDGVIYTHAGPEIAVASTKAYTAQLAIFYLLTFYLAKLRKTMTPAKLSALLKGLKRVPTLMEELLAEYKPEYNLLAAYAEGFKNYYHEKHNKTFFLYLARNINYPNALEGALKLKEIAYISAEGYPAGEMKHGPIALIDENPWVVCIAVK
;
A
#
# COMPACT_ATOMS: atom_id res chain seq x y z
N LEU A 1 -10.14 2.08 20.98
CA LEU A 1 -10.54 2.47 19.61
C LEU A 1 -11.73 3.43 19.57
N LYS A 2 -12.76 3.30 20.42
CA LYS A 2 -13.92 4.24 20.43
C LYS A 2 -13.54 5.71 20.71
N ARG A 3 -12.46 5.95 21.45
CA ARG A 3 -12.00 7.30 21.86
C ARG A 3 -10.99 7.91 20.90
N ILE A 4 -10.54 7.16 19.90
CA ILE A 4 -9.56 7.62 18.94
C ILE A 4 -10.19 8.68 18.03
N LYS A 5 -9.58 9.84 17.95
CA LYS A 5 -10.02 10.95 17.10
C LYS A 5 -9.39 10.91 15.72
N ASN A 6 -8.15 10.43 15.62
CA ASN A 6 -7.41 10.36 14.38
C ASN A 6 -6.50 9.13 14.32
N ILE A 7 -6.06 8.80 13.12
CA ILE A 7 -5.11 7.73 12.87
C ILE A 7 -3.89 8.31 12.17
N SER A 8 -2.70 7.92 12.62
CA SER A 8 -1.44 8.17 11.92
C SER A 8 -0.83 6.83 11.51
N ILE A 9 -0.48 6.70 10.24
CA ILE A 9 0.11 5.48 9.69
C ILE A 9 1.56 5.80 9.31
N VAL A 10 2.51 4.94 9.70
CA VAL A 10 3.90 5.08 9.29
C VAL A 10 4.46 3.76 8.79
N ALA A 11 5.22 3.84 7.71
CA ALA A 11 5.86 2.70 7.08
C ALA A 11 6.95 3.15 6.09
N CYS A 12 7.65 2.18 5.48
CA CYS A 12 8.61 2.40 4.40
C CYS A 12 8.23 1.59 3.16
N GLY A 13 8.55 2.12 1.97
CA GLY A 13 8.42 1.41 0.69
C GLY A 13 7.01 0.84 0.44
N THR A 14 6.95 -0.43 0.07
CA THR A 14 5.69 -1.16 -0.20
C THR A 14 4.67 -1.05 0.94
N ALA A 15 5.12 -1.13 2.19
CA ALA A 15 4.24 -0.99 3.35
C ALA A 15 3.67 0.43 3.48
N TYR A 16 4.43 1.46 3.08
CA TYR A 16 3.92 2.83 3.00
C TYR A 16 2.81 2.96 1.95
N HIS A 17 2.97 2.34 0.78
CA HIS A 17 1.91 2.31 -0.25
C HIS A 17 0.64 1.58 0.23
N ALA A 18 0.80 0.50 0.99
CA ALA A 18 -0.34 -0.14 1.65
C ALA A 18 -1.02 0.79 2.66
N GLY A 19 -0.24 1.54 3.43
CA GLY A 19 -0.73 2.56 4.35
C GLY A 19 -1.53 3.67 3.65
N LEU A 20 -1.03 4.16 2.51
CA LEU A 20 -1.75 5.14 1.68
C LEU A 20 -3.11 4.60 1.22
N THR A 21 -3.18 3.34 0.77
CA THR A 21 -4.46 2.71 0.42
C THR A 21 -5.36 2.59 1.64
N GLY A 22 -4.80 2.21 2.79
CA GLY A 22 -5.50 2.14 4.07
C GLY A 22 -6.12 3.47 4.50
N LYS A 23 -5.43 4.58 4.24
CA LYS A 23 -5.97 5.94 4.49
C LYS A 23 -7.28 6.16 3.74
N TYR A 24 -7.31 5.92 2.43
CA TYR A 24 -8.53 6.08 1.63
C TYR A 24 -9.70 5.27 2.21
N MET A 25 -9.45 4.01 2.58
CA MET A 25 -10.47 3.15 3.17
C MET A 25 -10.97 3.66 4.52
N LEU A 26 -10.05 4.05 5.42
CA LEU A 26 -10.38 4.51 6.77
C LEU A 26 -11.17 5.81 6.74
N GLU A 27 -10.78 6.76 5.89
CA GLU A 27 -11.50 8.03 5.73
C GLU A 27 -12.87 7.82 5.08
N GLU A 28 -12.97 6.97 4.04
CA GLU A 28 -14.23 6.73 3.33
C GLU A 28 -15.26 5.97 4.18
N TYR A 29 -14.84 4.88 4.81
CA TYR A 29 -15.78 3.96 5.47
C TYR A 29 -15.86 4.14 6.98
N ALA A 30 -14.73 4.34 7.65
CA ALA A 30 -14.72 4.52 9.10
C ALA A 30 -14.88 5.99 9.52
N LYS A 31 -14.80 6.94 8.58
CA LYS A 31 -14.94 8.39 8.82
C LYS A 31 -14.03 8.88 9.94
N VAL A 32 -12.77 8.47 9.88
CA VAL A 32 -11.75 8.89 10.81
C VAL A 32 -10.62 9.60 10.05
N PRO A 33 -10.21 10.82 10.47
CA PRO A 33 -9.08 11.51 9.85
C PRO A 33 -7.83 10.65 9.92
N CYS A 34 -7.11 10.54 8.79
CA CYS A 34 -5.97 9.66 8.68
C CYS A 34 -4.80 10.35 7.96
N TRP A 35 -3.62 10.33 8.55
CA TRP A 35 -2.37 10.76 7.95
C TRP A 35 -1.49 9.56 7.68
N VAL A 36 -0.70 9.65 6.61
CA VAL A 36 0.28 8.60 6.27
C VAL A 36 1.61 9.27 6.04
N ASP A 37 2.65 8.73 6.65
CA ASP A 37 3.98 9.30 6.58
C ASP A 37 5.04 8.22 6.32
N VAL A 38 6.15 8.62 5.72
CA VAL A 38 7.32 7.74 5.59
C VAL A 38 8.01 7.67 6.94
N SER A 39 8.31 6.47 7.42
CA SER A 39 8.88 6.29 8.76
C SER A 39 10.21 7.02 8.96
N SER A 40 11.06 7.10 7.91
CA SER A 40 12.33 7.81 7.96
C SER A 40 12.15 9.30 8.21
N GLU A 41 11.10 9.93 7.66
CA GLU A 41 10.83 11.34 7.86
C GLU A 41 10.11 11.59 9.18
N PHE A 42 9.17 10.71 9.56
CA PHE A 42 8.43 10.82 10.80
C PHE A 42 9.33 10.86 12.03
N ARG A 43 10.39 10.04 12.06
CA ARG A 43 11.29 9.93 13.21
C ARG A 43 12.14 11.18 13.47
N TYR A 44 12.32 12.05 12.48
CA TYR A 44 13.20 13.22 12.58
C TYR A 44 12.46 14.55 12.75
N ARG A 45 11.16 14.54 12.67
CA ARG A 45 10.33 15.70 12.98
C ARG A 45 9.69 15.55 14.35
N ASP A 46 9.11 16.62 14.87
CA ASP A 46 8.26 16.60 16.06
C ASP A 46 6.79 16.36 15.63
N PRO A 47 6.32 15.11 15.62
CA PRO A 47 5.04 14.77 15.03
C PRO A 47 3.89 15.16 15.95
N LEU A 48 2.80 15.67 15.37
CA LEU A 48 1.58 16.00 16.08
C LEU A 48 0.72 14.76 16.34
N VAL A 49 1.19 13.94 17.26
CA VAL A 49 0.47 12.75 17.74
C VAL A 49 0.34 12.79 19.26
N ASP A 50 -0.74 12.24 19.80
CA ASP A 50 -1.08 12.28 21.22
C ASP A 50 -1.86 11.03 21.68
N LYS A 51 -2.37 11.04 22.90
CA LYS A 51 -3.19 9.97 23.49
C LYS A 51 -4.52 9.70 22.78
N GLU A 52 -4.99 10.60 21.92
CA GLU A 52 -6.20 10.44 21.11
C GLU A 52 -5.90 9.93 19.70
N THR A 53 -4.60 9.77 19.38
CA THR A 53 -4.10 9.22 18.11
C THR A 53 -3.90 7.72 18.22
N LEU A 54 -4.40 6.96 17.24
CA LEU A 54 -3.97 5.59 16.99
C LEU A 54 -2.84 5.63 15.97
N MET A 55 -1.64 5.28 16.40
CA MET A 55 -0.52 5.05 15.49
C MET A 55 -0.62 3.65 14.91
N ILE A 56 -0.62 3.51 13.58
CA ILE A 56 -0.50 2.22 12.89
C ILE A 56 0.89 2.16 12.28
N VAL A 57 1.69 1.18 12.68
CA VAL A 57 3.02 0.91 12.11
C VAL A 57 2.95 -0.35 11.25
N ILE A 58 3.52 -0.30 10.05
CA ILE A 58 3.45 -1.41 9.11
C ILE A 58 4.86 -1.85 8.74
N SER A 59 5.17 -3.12 8.92
CA SER A 59 6.43 -3.71 8.52
C SER A 59 6.26 -5.20 8.26
N GLN A 60 6.68 -5.68 7.09
CA GLN A 60 6.66 -7.11 6.78
C GLN A 60 7.55 -7.89 7.77
N SER A 61 8.81 -7.49 7.93
CA SER A 61 9.76 -8.15 8.83
C SER A 61 9.52 -7.83 10.31
N GLY A 62 8.92 -6.67 10.60
CA GLY A 62 8.81 -6.13 11.95
C GLY A 62 10.14 -5.68 12.57
N GLU A 63 11.19 -5.54 11.74
CA GLU A 63 12.54 -5.13 12.17
C GLU A 63 13.03 -3.88 11.44
N THR A 64 12.18 -3.19 10.68
CA THR A 64 12.54 -1.97 9.96
C THR A 64 12.94 -0.88 10.94
N ALA A 65 14.20 -0.47 10.94
CA ALA A 65 14.78 0.42 11.94
C ALA A 65 14.05 1.77 12.04
N ASP A 66 13.72 2.39 10.90
CA ASP A 66 12.99 3.65 10.88
C ASP A 66 11.57 3.52 11.42
N THR A 67 10.88 2.43 11.08
CA THR A 67 9.52 2.16 11.57
C THR A 67 9.53 1.89 13.08
N LEU A 68 10.54 1.20 13.58
CA LEU A 68 10.72 0.98 15.02
C LEU A 68 11.01 2.30 15.76
N ALA A 69 11.83 3.17 15.17
CA ALA A 69 12.10 4.49 15.74
C ALA A 69 10.85 5.38 15.76
N ALA A 70 10.07 5.37 14.66
CA ALA A 70 8.80 6.09 14.57
C ALA A 70 7.77 5.59 15.60
N LEU A 71 7.71 4.27 15.83
CA LEU A 71 6.90 3.66 16.90
C LEU A 71 7.27 4.23 18.26
N ARG A 72 8.56 4.22 18.59
CA ARG A 72 9.07 4.71 19.88
C ARG A 72 8.77 6.20 20.06
N GLU A 73 8.94 6.98 18.99
CA GLU A 73 8.61 8.40 18.97
C GLU A 73 7.13 8.64 19.27
N ALA A 74 6.23 7.96 18.57
CA ALA A 74 4.79 8.06 18.82
C ALA A 74 4.41 7.70 20.26
N ARG A 75 5.04 6.67 20.84
CA ARG A 75 4.83 6.29 22.25
C ARG A 75 5.30 7.36 23.22
N ARG A 76 6.40 8.07 22.92
CA ARG A 76 6.86 9.20 23.75
C ARG A 76 5.79 10.30 23.84
N HIS A 77 5.05 10.52 22.75
CA HIS A 77 3.94 11.47 22.68
C HIS A 77 2.61 10.91 23.26
N GLY A 78 2.62 9.68 23.76
CA GLY A 78 1.45 9.07 24.40
C GLY A 78 0.47 8.38 23.47
N ALA A 79 0.76 8.29 22.16
CA ALA A 79 -0.08 7.60 21.19
C ALA A 79 -0.11 6.08 21.47
N LYS A 80 -1.26 5.46 21.19
CA LYS A 80 -1.39 4.01 21.20
C LYS A 80 -0.95 3.43 19.87
N VAL A 81 -0.15 2.36 19.91
CA VAL A 81 0.47 1.78 18.72
C VAL A 81 -0.13 0.41 18.38
N LEU A 82 -0.63 0.28 17.15
CA LEU A 82 -1.05 -0.96 16.53
C LEU A 82 -0.06 -1.34 15.43
N ALA A 83 0.56 -2.51 15.52
CA ALA A 83 1.42 -3.02 14.49
C ALA A 83 0.65 -3.89 13.48
N ILE A 84 1.00 -3.76 12.21
CA ILE A 84 0.66 -4.73 11.14
C ILE A 84 1.99 -5.37 10.70
N CYS A 85 2.22 -6.62 11.10
CA CYS A 85 3.46 -7.34 10.86
C CYS A 85 3.20 -8.73 10.30
N ASN A 86 4.22 -9.31 9.64
CA ASN A 86 4.14 -10.71 9.20
C ASN A 86 4.92 -11.64 10.13
N VAL A 87 6.03 -11.17 10.70
CA VAL A 87 6.92 -12.01 11.54
C VAL A 87 6.48 -11.94 12.99
N LEU A 88 6.17 -13.12 13.55
CA LEU A 88 5.79 -13.29 14.96
C LEU A 88 6.98 -12.92 15.88
N GLY A 89 6.67 -12.20 16.95
CA GLY A 89 7.67 -11.86 17.98
C GLY A 89 8.76 -10.89 17.52
N SER A 90 8.59 -10.23 16.38
CA SER A 90 9.51 -9.17 15.91
C SER A 90 9.56 -7.98 16.88
N SER A 91 10.59 -7.15 16.76
CA SER A 91 10.81 -5.99 17.64
C SER A 91 9.62 -5.03 17.63
N ILE A 92 9.09 -4.70 16.43
CA ILE A 92 7.89 -3.86 16.30
C ILE A 92 6.69 -4.52 16.97
N ALA A 93 6.51 -5.84 16.80
CA ALA A 93 5.40 -6.57 17.41
C ALA A 93 5.49 -6.53 18.95
N ARG A 94 6.68 -6.72 19.51
CA ARG A 94 6.88 -6.71 20.98
C ARG A 94 6.70 -5.32 21.61
N GLU A 95 7.06 -4.27 20.88
CA GLU A 95 6.99 -2.89 21.39
C GLU A 95 5.65 -2.20 21.14
N SER A 96 4.74 -2.82 20.41
CA SER A 96 3.39 -2.28 20.12
C SER A 96 2.38 -2.60 21.23
N ASP A 97 1.35 -1.75 21.38
CA ASP A 97 0.23 -2.01 22.28
C ASP A 97 -0.71 -3.12 21.76
N GLY A 98 -0.71 -3.38 20.47
CA GLY A 98 -1.43 -4.45 19.81
C GLY A 98 -0.83 -4.80 18.45
N VAL A 99 -1.07 -6.03 18.00
CA VAL A 99 -0.51 -6.53 16.73
C VAL A 99 -1.59 -7.24 15.93
N ILE A 100 -1.60 -7.02 14.62
CA ILE A 100 -2.32 -7.82 13.64
C ILE A 100 -1.27 -8.47 12.73
N TYR A 101 -1.24 -9.79 12.73
CA TYR A 101 -0.33 -10.53 11.85
C TYR A 101 -0.99 -10.80 10.49
N THR A 102 -0.22 -10.60 9.42
CA THR A 102 -0.71 -10.78 8.04
C THR A 102 -0.81 -12.23 7.62
N HIS A 103 -0.06 -13.12 8.28
CA HIS A 103 0.02 -14.54 7.95
C HIS A 103 0.32 -14.83 6.47
N ALA A 104 1.10 -13.96 5.81
CA ALA A 104 1.46 -14.11 4.40
C ALA A 104 2.52 -15.19 4.14
N GLY A 105 3.02 -15.82 5.20
CA GLY A 105 4.17 -16.72 5.12
C GLY A 105 5.48 -15.98 4.84
N PRO A 106 6.61 -16.69 4.65
CA PRO A 106 7.89 -16.05 4.39
C PRO A 106 7.89 -15.33 3.04
N GLU A 107 8.26 -14.04 3.01
CA GLU A 107 8.52 -13.27 1.80
C GLU A 107 9.99 -13.44 1.44
N ILE A 108 10.29 -14.23 0.42
CA ILE A 108 11.66 -14.61 0.04
C ILE A 108 12.22 -13.66 -1.00
N ALA A 109 11.36 -13.12 -1.88
CA ALA A 109 11.77 -12.17 -2.91
C ALA A 109 12.15 -10.80 -2.31
N VAL A 110 13.11 -10.12 -2.92
CA VAL A 110 13.46 -8.73 -2.58
C VAL A 110 12.25 -7.82 -2.81
N ALA A 111 11.57 -7.97 -3.95
CA ALA A 111 10.34 -7.26 -4.25
C ALA A 111 9.16 -7.89 -3.52
N SER A 112 8.56 -7.14 -2.61
CA SER A 112 7.38 -7.58 -1.87
C SER A 112 6.16 -7.68 -2.79
N THR A 113 5.43 -8.79 -2.71
CA THR A 113 4.20 -9.06 -3.47
C THR A 113 3.05 -9.48 -2.58
N LYS A 114 3.06 -10.72 -2.09
CA LYS A 114 2.01 -11.26 -1.20
C LYS A 114 1.89 -10.51 0.13
N ALA A 115 2.99 -9.96 0.65
CA ALA A 115 2.95 -9.17 1.87
C ALA A 115 2.14 -7.88 1.65
N TYR A 116 2.25 -7.23 0.48
CA TYR A 116 1.46 -6.06 0.11
C TYR A 116 -0.04 -6.39 0.08
N THR A 117 -0.44 -7.42 -0.65
CA THR A 117 -1.85 -7.81 -0.75
C THR A 117 -2.44 -8.24 0.59
N ALA A 118 -1.64 -8.92 1.44
CA ALA A 118 -2.05 -9.26 2.79
C ALA A 118 -2.23 -8.03 3.69
N GLN A 119 -1.36 -7.02 3.57
CA GLN A 119 -1.53 -5.75 4.28
C GLN A 119 -2.80 -5.02 3.83
N LEU A 120 -3.11 -5.00 2.53
CA LEU A 120 -4.38 -4.45 2.03
C LEU A 120 -5.59 -5.18 2.62
N ALA A 121 -5.57 -6.51 2.68
CA ALA A 121 -6.64 -7.30 3.29
C ALA A 121 -6.84 -6.94 4.77
N ILE A 122 -5.75 -6.74 5.53
CA ILE A 122 -5.81 -6.27 6.92
C ILE A 122 -6.45 -4.88 6.99
N PHE A 123 -6.10 -3.95 6.11
CA PHE A 123 -6.72 -2.63 6.09
C PHE A 123 -8.23 -2.69 5.80
N TYR A 124 -8.68 -3.56 4.88
CA TYR A 124 -10.12 -3.80 4.68
C TYR A 124 -10.79 -4.27 5.97
N LEU A 125 -10.24 -5.29 6.62
CA LEU A 125 -10.81 -5.86 7.85
C LEU A 125 -10.81 -4.85 9.01
N LEU A 126 -9.72 -4.12 9.20
CA LEU A 126 -9.60 -3.08 10.23
C LEU A 126 -10.60 -1.93 9.97
N THR A 127 -10.70 -1.49 8.71
CA THR A 127 -11.65 -0.45 8.31
C THR A 127 -13.09 -0.88 8.56
N PHE A 128 -13.46 -2.10 8.19
CA PHE A 128 -14.81 -2.62 8.42
C PHE A 128 -15.12 -2.78 9.90
N TYR A 129 -14.14 -3.22 10.69
CA TYR A 129 -14.26 -3.28 12.13
C TYR A 129 -14.50 -1.89 12.76
N LEU A 130 -13.69 -0.89 12.37
CA LEU A 130 -13.84 0.49 12.84
C LEU A 130 -15.15 1.11 12.37
N ALA A 131 -15.56 0.90 11.13
CA ALA A 131 -16.84 1.38 10.60
C ALA A 131 -18.03 0.81 11.39
N LYS A 132 -17.99 -0.49 11.72
CA LYS A 132 -18.98 -1.12 12.59
C LYS A 132 -18.98 -0.49 14.00
N LEU A 133 -17.80 -0.35 14.60
CA LEU A 133 -17.63 0.20 15.95
C LEU A 133 -18.13 1.65 16.04
N ARG A 134 -17.88 2.45 15.02
CA ARG A 134 -18.26 3.86 14.92
C ARG A 134 -19.67 4.07 14.35
N LYS A 135 -20.32 2.99 13.92
CA LYS A 135 -21.66 3.00 13.30
C LYS A 135 -21.74 3.89 12.02
N THR A 136 -20.64 3.96 11.26
CA THR A 136 -20.54 4.76 10.03
C THR A 136 -21.03 4.01 8.79
N MET A 137 -21.36 2.72 8.93
CA MET A 137 -21.81 1.85 7.86
C MET A 137 -23.00 1.00 8.31
N THR A 138 -23.98 0.80 7.42
CA THR A 138 -25.10 -0.09 7.70
C THR A 138 -24.68 -1.55 7.74
N PRO A 139 -25.35 -2.41 8.53
CA PRO A 139 -25.04 -3.85 8.57
C PRO A 139 -25.15 -4.52 7.20
N ALA A 140 -26.09 -4.12 6.36
CA ALA A 140 -26.26 -4.65 5.01
C ALA A 140 -25.05 -4.33 4.11
N LYS A 141 -24.58 -3.06 4.10
CA LYS A 141 -23.39 -2.66 3.35
C LYS A 141 -22.14 -3.39 3.84
N LEU A 142 -21.97 -3.48 5.17
CA LEU A 142 -20.85 -4.21 5.77
C LEU A 142 -20.83 -5.68 5.33
N SER A 143 -22.00 -6.36 5.40
CA SER A 143 -22.12 -7.75 4.98
C SER A 143 -21.78 -7.95 3.50
N ALA A 144 -22.25 -7.06 2.62
CA ALA A 144 -21.95 -7.10 1.20
C ALA A 144 -20.46 -6.96 0.92
N LEU A 145 -19.79 -6.00 1.56
CA LEU A 145 -18.34 -5.78 1.41
C LEU A 145 -17.52 -6.95 1.94
N LEU A 146 -17.90 -7.53 3.08
CA LEU A 146 -17.23 -8.73 3.62
C LEU A 146 -17.40 -9.95 2.71
N LYS A 147 -18.58 -10.13 2.08
CA LYS A 147 -18.79 -11.18 1.08
C LYS A 147 -17.90 -10.96 -0.15
N GLY A 148 -17.79 -9.70 -0.61
CA GLY A 148 -16.87 -9.33 -1.70
C GLY A 148 -15.41 -9.67 -1.36
N LEU A 149 -14.93 -9.25 -0.20
CA LEU A 149 -13.56 -9.53 0.25
C LEU A 149 -13.26 -11.04 0.31
N LYS A 150 -14.21 -11.85 0.78
CA LYS A 150 -14.05 -13.31 0.83
C LYS A 150 -13.94 -13.96 -0.55
N ARG A 151 -14.44 -13.34 -1.61
CA ARG A 151 -14.36 -13.85 -2.98
C ARG A 151 -13.03 -13.52 -3.66
N VAL A 152 -12.28 -12.54 -3.14
CA VAL A 152 -11.03 -12.06 -3.78
C VAL A 152 -10.03 -13.21 -4.03
N PRO A 153 -9.74 -14.13 -3.08
CA PRO A 153 -8.80 -15.22 -3.35
C PRO A 153 -9.22 -16.07 -4.55
N THR A 154 -10.48 -16.48 -4.61
CA THR A 154 -11.00 -17.30 -5.73
C THR A 154 -10.91 -16.54 -7.06
N LEU A 155 -11.28 -15.26 -7.07
CA LEU A 155 -11.16 -14.44 -8.28
C LEU A 155 -9.70 -14.27 -8.73
N MET A 156 -8.76 -14.20 -7.78
CA MET A 156 -7.33 -14.17 -8.11
C MET A 156 -6.86 -15.51 -8.68
N GLU A 157 -7.30 -16.63 -8.11
CA GLU A 157 -6.99 -17.97 -8.62
C GLU A 157 -7.52 -18.17 -10.05
N GLU A 158 -8.78 -17.79 -10.30
CA GLU A 158 -9.40 -17.83 -11.62
C GLU A 158 -8.61 -16.97 -12.62
N LEU A 159 -8.29 -15.72 -12.26
CA LEU A 159 -7.51 -14.82 -13.10
C LEU A 159 -6.14 -15.41 -13.45
N LEU A 160 -5.42 -15.92 -12.46
CA LEU A 160 -4.09 -16.52 -12.67
C LEU A 160 -4.15 -17.80 -13.49
N ALA A 161 -5.24 -18.60 -13.38
CA ALA A 161 -5.43 -19.80 -14.18
C ALA A 161 -5.72 -19.50 -15.66
N GLU A 162 -6.40 -18.38 -15.95
CA GLU A 162 -6.63 -17.90 -17.31
C GLU A 162 -5.36 -17.38 -17.99
N TYR A 163 -4.41 -16.88 -17.20
CA TYR A 163 -3.14 -16.35 -17.68
C TYR A 163 -2.13 -17.48 -17.94
N LYS A 164 -2.37 -18.30 -18.97
CA LYS A 164 -1.34 -19.22 -19.46
C LYS A 164 -0.25 -18.44 -20.18
N PRO A 165 1.05 -18.71 -19.92
CA PRO A 165 2.15 -17.98 -20.54
C PRO A 165 2.09 -17.91 -22.08
N GLU A 166 1.53 -18.94 -22.71
CA GLU A 166 1.48 -19.12 -24.17
C GLU A 166 0.46 -18.19 -24.87
N TYR A 167 -0.54 -17.67 -24.13
CA TYR A 167 -1.58 -16.77 -24.66
C TYR A 167 -1.64 -15.43 -23.91
N ASN A 168 -0.62 -15.12 -23.16
CA ASN A 168 -0.69 -14.02 -22.21
C ASN A 168 -0.43 -12.68 -22.92
N LEU A 169 -1.48 -11.86 -23.01
CA LEU A 169 -1.38 -10.50 -23.53
C LEU A 169 -0.29 -9.69 -22.80
N LEU A 170 -0.12 -9.92 -21.49
CA LEU A 170 0.96 -9.29 -20.70
C LEU A 170 2.34 -9.79 -21.12
N ALA A 171 2.50 -11.07 -21.47
CA ALA A 171 3.78 -11.59 -21.99
C ALA A 171 4.09 -10.99 -23.36
N ALA A 172 3.09 -10.87 -24.25
CA ALA A 172 3.24 -10.22 -25.54
C ALA A 172 3.61 -8.73 -25.40
N TYR A 173 2.98 -8.02 -24.47
CA TYR A 173 3.36 -6.63 -24.14
C TYR A 173 4.75 -6.55 -23.54
N ALA A 174 5.13 -7.47 -22.66
CA ALA A 174 6.46 -7.51 -22.07
C ALA A 174 7.55 -7.76 -23.13
N GLU A 175 7.30 -8.65 -24.10
CA GLU A 175 8.21 -8.91 -25.22
C GLU A 175 8.32 -7.69 -26.14
N GLY A 176 7.18 -7.10 -26.49
CA GLY A 176 7.15 -5.85 -27.28
C GLY A 176 7.89 -4.72 -26.58
N PHE A 177 7.71 -4.58 -25.27
CA PHE A 177 8.43 -3.60 -24.46
C PHE A 177 9.93 -3.86 -24.44
N LYS A 178 10.35 -5.12 -24.24
CA LYS A 178 11.76 -5.51 -24.22
C LYS A 178 12.46 -5.10 -25.52
N ASN A 179 11.83 -5.37 -26.66
CA ASN A 179 12.36 -5.01 -27.96
C ASN A 179 12.45 -3.48 -28.11
N TYR A 180 11.38 -2.76 -27.77
CA TYR A 180 11.36 -1.29 -27.78
C TYR A 180 12.43 -0.68 -26.87
N TYR A 181 12.60 -1.23 -25.65
CA TYR A 181 13.61 -0.76 -24.70
C TYR A 181 15.03 -0.91 -25.23
N HIS A 182 15.32 -2.03 -25.90
CA HIS A 182 16.60 -2.25 -26.55
C HIS A 182 16.84 -1.33 -27.75
N GLU A 183 15.82 -1.12 -28.59
CA GLU A 183 15.90 -0.19 -29.74
C GLU A 183 16.16 1.25 -29.30
N LYS A 184 15.58 1.69 -28.19
CA LYS A 184 15.78 3.03 -27.62
C LYS A 184 17.05 3.14 -26.75
N HIS A 185 17.94 2.16 -26.79
CA HIS A 185 19.21 2.15 -26.05
C HIS A 185 19.05 2.43 -24.55
N ASN A 186 18.05 1.82 -23.91
CA ASN A 186 17.76 1.96 -22.49
C ASN A 186 17.39 3.39 -22.05
N LYS A 187 16.89 4.24 -22.93
CA LYS A 187 16.50 5.63 -22.63
C LYS A 187 15.03 5.81 -22.27
N THR A 188 14.27 4.74 -22.26
CA THR A 188 12.86 4.82 -21.88
C THR A 188 12.66 4.73 -20.36
N PHE A 189 11.54 5.23 -19.91
CA PHE A 189 11.08 5.13 -18.51
C PHE A 189 9.58 4.89 -18.47
N PHE A 190 9.05 4.57 -17.30
CA PHE A 190 7.64 4.29 -17.12
C PHE A 190 6.95 5.35 -16.27
N LEU A 191 5.74 5.71 -16.67
CA LEU A 191 4.80 6.47 -15.86
C LEU A 191 3.60 5.59 -15.51
N TYR A 192 3.35 5.45 -14.21
CA TYR A 192 2.19 4.75 -13.69
C TYR A 192 1.16 5.78 -13.23
N LEU A 193 -0.03 5.75 -13.82
CA LEU A 193 -1.07 6.74 -13.56
C LEU A 193 -2.30 6.09 -12.93
N ALA A 194 -2.79 6.69 -11.87
CA ALA A 194 -4.04 6.26 -11.26
C ALA A 194 -4.74 7.41 -10.51
N ARG A 195 -5.93 7.15 -9.98
CA ARG A 195 -6.69 8.10 -9.15
C ARG A 195 -7.17 7.45 -7.87
N ASN A 196 -7.38 8.30 -6.84
CA ASN A 196 -8.00 7.93 -5.58
C ASN A 196 -7.28 6.71 -4.97
N ILE A 197 -8.02 5.72 -4.51
CA ILE A 197 -7.51 4.50 -3.86
C ILE A 197 -6.53 3.69 -4.74
N ASN A 198 -6.52 3.92 -6.06
CA ASN A 198 -5.59 3.27 -6.97
C ASN A 198 -4.27 4.04 -7.17
N TYR A 199 -4.17 5.29 -6.71
CA TYR A 199 -2.89 6.02 -6.80
C TYR A 199 -1.76 5.30 -6.04
N PRO A 200 -1.95 4.79 -4.82
CA PRO A 200 -0.94 3.97 -4.17
C PRO A 200 -0.53 2.72 -4.96
N ASN A 201 -1.45 2.11 -5.72
CA ASN A 201 -1.13 0.99 -6.60
C ASN A 201 -0.23 1.41 -7.77
N ALA A 202 -0.38 2.64 -8.29
CA ALA A 202 0.54 3.18 -9.29
C ALA A 202 1.95 3.39 -8.70
N LEU A 203 2.05 3.91 -7.47
CA LEU A 203 3.33 4.02 -6.75
C LEU A 203 3.98 2.66 -6.54
N GLU A 204 3.19 1.65 -6.14
CA GLU A 204 3.69 0.29 -5.92
C GLU A 204 4.16 -0.37 -7.22
N GLY A 205 3.40 -0.23 -8.33
CA GLY A 205 3.81 -0.72 -9.63
C GLY A 205 5.14 -0.10 -10.10
N ALA A 206 5.29 1.21 -9.95
CA ALA A 206 6.53 1.91 -10.26
C ALA A 206 7.70 1.44 -9.38
N LEU A 207 7.46 1.19 -8.08
CA LEU A 207 8.46 0.63 -7.18
C LEU A 207 8.88 -0.77 -7.62
N LYS A 208 7.94 -1.66 -7.93
CA LYS A 208 8.23 -3.04 -8.37
C LYS A 208 9.06 -3.06 -9.65
N LEU A 209 8.77 -2.19 -10.61
CA LEU A 209 9.57 -2.13 -11.83
C LEU A 209 11.00 -1.68 -11.57
N LYS A 210 11.20 -0.70 -10.70
CA LYS A 210 12.54 -0.27 -10.27
C LYS A 210 13.33 -1.38 -9.60
N GLU A 211 12.69 -2.12 -8.68
CA GLU A 211 13.34 -3.18 -7.90
C GLU A 211 13.72 -4.40 -8.74
N ILE A 212 12.90 -4.78 -9.71
CA ILE A 212 13.04 -6.04 -10.44
C ILE A 212 13.75 -5.84 -11.77
N ALA A 213 13.42 -4.77 -12.52
CA ALA A 213 13.92 -4.53 -13.87
C ALA A 213 15.00 -3.45 -13.93
N TYR A 214 15.26 -2.73 -12.84
CA TYR A 214 16.20 -1.61 -12.78
C TYR A 214 15.87 -0.49 -13.78
N ILE A 215 14.60 -0.36 -14.16
CA ILE A 215 14.09 0.65 -15.07
C ILE A 215 13.51 1.81 -14.26
N SER A 216 13.81 3.05 -14.69
CA SER A 216 13.20 4.22 -14.08
C SER A 216 11.69 4.19 -14.25
N ALA A 217 10.97 4.36 -13.15
CA ALA A 217 9.51 4.35 -13.13
C ALA A 217 8.97 5.27 -12.04
N GLU A 218 7.93 6.02 -12.35
CA GLU A 218 7.30 6.96 -11.42
C GLU A 218 5.79 6.79 -11.41
N GLY A 219 5.19 6.94 -10.22
CA GLY A 219 3.74 6.90 -10.04
C GLY A 219 3.18 8.30 -9.81
N TYR A 220 2.13 8.68 -10.55
CA TYR A 220 1.47 9.97 -10.42
C TYR A 220 -0.03 9.82 -10.21
N PRO A 221 -0.65 10.72 -9.42
CA PRO A 221 -2.07 10.94 -9.52
C PRO A 221 -2.39 11.43 -10.94
N ALA A 222 -3.31 10.79 -11.65
CA ALA A 222 -3.53 11.09 -13.06
C ALA A 222 -3.91 12.56 -13.33
N GLY A 223 -4.51 13.24 -12.34
CA GLY A 223 -4.81 14.67 -12.42
C GLY A 223 -3.57 15.57 -12.44
N GLU A 224 -2.49 15.14 -11.76
CA GLU A 224 -1.25 15.90 -11.64
C GLU A 224 -0.41 15.91 -12.93
N MET A 225 -0.73 15.05 -13.89
CA MET A 225 -0.04 15.04 -15.19
C MET A 225 -0.05 16.42 -15.87
N LYS A 226 -1.13 17.17 -15.71
CA LYS A 226 -1.27 18.52 -16.29
C LYS A 226 -0.38 19.59 -15.62
N HIS A 227 0.18 19.28 -14.44
CA HIS A 227 0.91 20.23 -13.61
C HIS A 227 2.43 20.02 -13.67
N GLY A 228 2.93 19.56 -14.80
CA GLY A 228 4.36 19.41 -15.08
C GLY A 228 4.73 18.10 -15.75
N PRO A 229 4.37 16.92 -15.19
CA PRO A 229 4.82 15.64 -15.73
C PRO A 229 4.45 15.36 -17.19
N ILE A 230 3.40 16.00 -17.73
CA ILE A 230 3.02 15.91 -19.15
C ILE A 230 4.16 16.35 -20.09
N ALA A 231 5.07 17.20 -19.62
CA ALA A 231 6.23 17.62 -20.38
C ALA A 231 7.22 16.47 -20.67
N LEU A 232 7.13 15.37 -19.91
CA LEU A 232 7.93 14.17 -20.12
C LEU A 232 7.34 13.23 -21.18
N ILE A 233 6.12 13.50 -21.66
CA ILE A 233 5.45 12.66 -22.65
C ILE A 233 5.93 13.04 -24.04
N ASP A 234 6.77 12.20 -24.59
CA ASP A 234 7.23 12.18 -25.97
C ASP A 234 7.09 10.76 -26.53
N GLU A 235 7.98 10.37 -27.45
CA GLU A 235 8.01 9.02 -28.04
C GLU A 235 8.61 7.95 -27.09
N ASN A 236 9.19 8.34 -25.94
CA ASN A 236 10.07 7.46 -25.16
C ASN A 236 9.39 6.82 -23.94
N PRO A 237 8.51 7.49 -23.17
CA PRO A 237 7.95 6.88 -21.97
C PRO A 237 6.82 5.91 -22.28
N TRP A 238 6.75 4.86 -21.48
CA TRP A 238 5.60 3.98 -21.41
C TRP A 238 4.64 4.43 -20.30
N VAL A 239 3.37 4.55 -20.64
CA VAL A 239 2.35 5.00 -19.70
C VAL A 239 1.43 3.84 -19.35
N VAL A 240 1.42 3.45 -18.07
CA VAL A 240 0.53 2.44 -17.51
C VAL A 240 -0.59 3.13 -16.75
N CYS A 241 -1.83 3.00 -17.23
CA CYS A 241 -3.00 3.59 -16.59
C CYS A 241 -3.79 2.54 -15.81
N ILE A 242 -3.94 2.72 -14.50
CA ILE A 242 -4.80 1.89 -13.65
C ILE A 242 -6.19 2.57 -13.61
N ALA A 243 -7.06 2.12 -14.51
CA ALA A 243 -8.43 2.63 -14.65
C ALA A 243 -9.43 1.53 -14.29
N VAL A 244 -9.95 1.58 -13.07
CA VAL A 244 -11.03 0.69 -12.60
C VAL A 244 -12.34 1.45 -12.51
N LYS A 245 -13.46 0.73 -12.73
CA LYS A 245 -14.82 1.27 -12.63
C LYS A 245 -15.22 1.49 -11.18
#